data_2cec21db118560ed919606b5358829e5
#
_entry.id   2cec21db118560ed919606b5358829e5
#
_cell.length_a   1.000
_cell.length_b   1.000
_cell.length_c   1.000
_cell.angle_alpha   90.00
_cell.angle_beta   90.00
_cell.angle_gamma   90.00
#
_symmetry.space_group_name_H-M   'P 1'
#
loop_
_entity.id
_entity.type
_entity.pdbx_description
1 polymer ?
#
loop_
_entity_poly.entity_id
_entity_poly.type
_entity_poly.pdbx_seq_one_letter_code
_entity_poly.pdbx_strand_id
1 'polypeptide(L)'
;MQSLTRAVVLRALPAIILSASAIARADDAPTGFDNSTNGFADQNTFQADLASFEQVEAIKDGLGPLYNAQSCRECHQNPESGGASQITELRVGHLDHKGRFQNARIPIARGTVVITGRSLVNDRAICPNKDFPDTEIQERVPDRENIRTLRISLNLLGDGFVEAIADQTLIDLARSQYRASRGTICGQALRVPILEAPGQTAIGRFGWKDQHASLLSFAADAYLNEMGITSSLQPNEVTTLCNTVEEPNDKPGEDGLADIDRFARFIRSTKAPPRDHTLAATPKAVRGAALFNRLGCTTCHVQSLTTAPTGTKVNGGAFTVPDALGGKTIHPYSDFLLHDVGTGDGIVIAVPEHYGRNAYEIDWKGWSDRLVQQTRNKIRTPPLWGVRMRTRLMHDGGSMTFTDAIRRHRGEARQVVRKFNDLSRSDRQAIEEFLRSL
;
A
#
# COMPACT_ATOMS: atom_id res chain seq x y z
N MET A 1 -55.27 28.56 -72.36
CA MET A 1 -54.71 29.26 -71.18
C MET A 1 -54.73 28.28 -70.04
N GLN A 2 -53.57 27.60 -69.80
CA GLN A 2 -53.41 26.63 -68.71
C GLN A 2 -52.47 27.24 -67.69
N SER A 3 -52.95 27.38 -66.42
CA SER A 3 -52.25 27.90 -65.32
C SER A 3 -51.45 26.77 -64.63
N LEU A 4 -50.12 26.88 -64.57
CA LEU A 4 -49.22 25.97 -63.87
C LEU A 4 -49.01 26.49 -62.45
N THR A 5 -49.59 25.77 -61.49
CA THR A 5 -49.33 26.00 -60.04
C THR A 5 -48.06 25.24 -59.64
N ARG A 6 -46.99 25.96 -59.21
CA ARG A 6 -45.77 25.39 -58.64
C ARG A 6 -45.99 25.07 -57.17
N ALA A 7 -45.91 23.82 -56.83
CA ALA A 7 -45.85 23.40 -55.39
C ALA A 7 -44.45 23.58 -54.86
N VAL A 8 -44.32 24.35 -53.78
CA VAL A 8 -43.10 24.51 -53.00
C VAL A 8 -43.03 23.41 -51.92
N VAL A 9 -42.11 22.49 -52.11
CA VAL A 9 -41.83 21.45 -51.09
C VAL A 9 -40.85 22.01 -50.09
N LEU A 10 -41.30 22.35 -48.85
CA LEU A 10 -40.43 22.62 -47.70
C LEU A 10 -39.82 21.31 -47.22
N ARG A 11 -38.53 21.15 -47.36
CA ARG A 11 -37.77 20.10 -46.71
C ARG A 11 -37.48 20.51 -45.27
N ALA A 12 -38.09 19.86 -44.30
CA ALA A 12 -37.72 19.98 -42.87
C ALA A 12 -36.36 19.32 -42.64
N LEU A 13 -35.36 20.08 -42.17
CA LEU A 13 -34.11 19.55 -41.69
C LEU A 13 -34.34 18.97 -40.29
N PRO A 14 -33.83 17.76 -39.95
CA PRO A 14 -33.90 17.24 -38.62
C PRO A 14 -32.94 18.04 -37.72
N ALA A 15 -33.46 18.59 -36.63
CA ALA A 15 -32.68 19.18 -35.58
C ALA A 15 -31.90 18.08 -34.83
N ILE A 16 -30.59 18.03 -34.99
CA ILE A 16 -29.70 17.17 -34.19
C ILE A 16 -29.62 17.81 -32.82
N ILE A 17 -30.34 17.23 -31.86
CA ILE A 17 -30.15 17.56 -30.42
C ILE A 17 -28.83 16.95 -30.02
N LEU A 18 -27.77 17.75 -29.96
CA LEU A 18 -26.54 17.40 -29.25
C LEU A 18 -26.85 17.42 -27.73
N SER A 19 -27.12 16.25 -27.18
CA SER A 19 -27.09 16.08 -25.72
C SER A 19 -25.65 16.27 -25.25
N ALA A 20 -25.32 17.45 -24.75
CA ALA A 20 -24.10 17.67 -24.00
C ALA A 20 -24.19 16.86 -22.72
N SER A 21 -23.57 15.68 -22.71
CA SER A 21 -23.30 14.94 -21.47
C SER A 21 -22.39 15.82 -20.63
N ALA A 22 -22.93 16.46 -19.61
CA ALA A 22 -22.15 17.10 -18.57
C ALA A 22 -21.24 16.04 -17.97
N ILE A 23 -19.95 16.09 -18.26
CA ILE A 23 -18.95 15.29 -17.54
C ILE A 23 -18.99 15.85 -16.12
N ALA A 24 -19.66 15.15 -15.22
CA ALA A 24 -19.63 15.46 -13.80
C ALA A 24 -18.16 15.44 -13.37
N ARG A 25 -17.66 16.59 -12.91
CA ARG A 25 -16.32 16.70 -12.37
C ARG A 25 -16.33 15.93 -11.07
N ALA A 26 -15.40 14.98 -10.91
CA ALA A 26 -15.24 14.25 -9.66
C ALA A 26 -14.90 15.25 -8.53
N ASP A 27 -15.59 15.13 -7.40
CA ASP A 27 -15.30 15.93 -6.21
C ASP A 27 -13.97 15.50 -5.59
N ASP A 28 -13.24 16.44 -5.02
CA ASP A 28 -12.04 16.12 -4.27
C ASP A 28 -12.37 15.29 -3.02
N ALA A 29 -11.55 14.30 -2.73
CA ALA A 29 -11.66 13.51 -1.51
C ALA A 29 -11.42 14.41 -0.28
N PRO A 30 -12.14 14.20 0.83
CA PRO A 30 -11.89 14.93 2.06
C PRO A 30 -10.48 14.67 2.59
N THR A 31 -9.83 15.73 3.04
CA THR A 31 -8.47 15.71 3.57
C THR A 31 -8.43 16.27 4.99
N GLY A 32 -7.56 15.74 5.86
CA GLY A 32 -7.42 16.22 7.23
C GLY A 32 -6.44 15.40 8.05
N PHE A 33 -5.94 16.03 9.13
CA PHE A 33 -5.29 15.38 10.27
C PHE A 33 -6.05 15.84 11.53
N ASP A 34 -7.23 15.31 11.72
CA ASP A 34 -8.19 15.78 12.71
C ASP A 34 -8.95 14.66 13.41
N ASN A 35 -8.52 13.41 13.23
CA ASN A 35 -9.16 12.20 13.79
C ASN A 35 -10.67 12.15 13.54
N SER A 36 -11.10 12.60 12.35
CA SER A 36 -12.49 12.52 11.95
C SER A 36 -12.68 11.70 10.68
N THR A 37 -13.83 11.07 10.57
CA THR A 37 -14.18 10.21 9.45
C THR A 37 -14.25 10.96 8.11
N ASN A 38 -13.97 10.25 7.02
CA ASN A 38 -14.21 10.71 5.65
C ASN A 38 -15.69 10.52 5.21
N GLY A 39 -16.54 9.98 6.09
CA GLY A 39 -17.95 9.67 5.82
C GLY A 39 -18.22 8.21 5.45
N PHE A 40 -17.21 7.35 5.40
CA PHE A 40 -17.39 5.90 5.18
C PHE A 40 -18.11 5.23 6.34
N ALA A 41 -17.70 5.51 7.58
CA ALA A 41 -18.41 5.19 8.79
C ALA A 41 -18.85 6.49 9.49
N ASP A 42 -19.85 6.44 10.34
CA ASP A 42 -20.17 7.56 11.23
C ASP A 42 -19.04 7.80 12.25
N GLN A 43 -19.04 8.99 12.88
CA GLN A 43 -17.96 9.38 13.77
C GLN A 43 -17.84 8.49 15.02
N ASN A 44 -18.94 7.96 15.55
CA ASN A 44 -18.89 7.09 16.73
C ASN A 44 -18.28 5.73 16.37
N THR A 45 -18.68 5.16 15.24
CA THR A 45 -18.11 3.93 14.69
C THR A 45 -16.62 4.13 14.40
N PHE A 46 -16.23 5.26 13.78
CA PHE A 46 -14.84 5.60 13.55
C PHE A 46 -14.01 5.64 14.83
N GLN A 47 -14.55 6.24 15.92
CA GLN A 47 -13.84 6.30 17.21
C GLN A 47 -13.73 4.92 17.87
N ALA A 48 -14.75 4.07 17.75
CA ALA A 48 -14.68 2.71 18.26
C ALA A 48 -13.63 1.88 17.52
N ASP A 49 -13.55 1.99 16.19
CA ASP A 49 -12.57 1.30 15.37
C ASP A 49 -11.13 1.84 15.60
N LEU A 50 -11.01 3.15 15.81
CA LEU A 50 -9.75 3.78 16.22
C LEU A 50 -9.27 3.20 17.57
N ALA A 51 -10.19 3.03 18.54
CA ALA A 51 -9.84 2.44 19.83
C ALA A 51 -9.34 1.00 19.67
N SER A 52 -9.95 0.18 18.79
CA SER A 52 -9.44 -1.17 18.46
C SER A 52 -8.07 -1.10 17.79
N PHE A 53 -7.84 -0.17 16.86
CA PHE A 53 -6.55 0.02 16.18
C PHE A 53 -5.43 0.43 17.14
N GLU A 54 -5.76 1.14 18.22
CA GLU A 54 -4.83 1.60 19.25
C GLU A 54 -4.70 0.62 20.43
N GLN A 55 -5.54 -0.42 20.50
CA GLN A 55 -5.54 -1.39 21.58
C GLN A 55 -4.17 -2.07 21.70
N VAL A 56 -3.68 -2.17 22.93
CA VAL A 56 -2.46 -2.90 23.24
C VAL A 56 -2.83 -4.33 23.59
N GLU A 57 -2.45 -5.26 22.72
CA GLU A 57 -2.74 -6.67 22.84
C GLU A 57 -1.81 -7.36 23.85
N ALA A 58 -2.34 -8.41 24.47
CA ALA A 58 -1.63 -9.25 25.43
C ALA A 58 -1.77 -10.73 25.03
N ILE A 59 -1.09 -11.62 25.76
CA ILE A 59 -1.15 -13.09 25.52
C ILE A 59 -2.60 -13.59 25.53
N LYS A 60 -3.44 -13.09 26.46
CA LYS A 60 -4.88 -13.47 26.52
C LYS A 60 -5.68 -13.11 25.28
N ASP A 61 -5.20 -12.13 24.51
CA ASP A 61 -5.79 -11.64 23.28
C ASP A 61 -5.16 -12.32 22.03
N GLY A 62 -4.19 -13.25 22.26
CA GLY A 62 -3.51 -14.01 21.22
C GLY A 62 -2.14 -13.44 20.81
N LEU A 63 -1.64 -12.38 21.47
CA LEU A 63 -0.33 -11.80 21.13
C LEU A 63 0.80 -12.82 21.15
N GLY A 64 1.59 -12.84 20.11
CA GLY A 64 2.79 -13.65 20.00
C GLY A 64 2.50 -15.07 19.50
N PRO A 65 3.45 -16.02 19.72
CA PRO A 65 4.69 -15.89 20.53
C PRO A 65 5.78 -15.01 19.91
N LEU A 66 5.76 -14.77 18.60
CA LEU A 66 6.72 -13.92 17.89
C LEU A 66 5.99 -12.67 17.38
N TYR A 67 6.53 -11.48 17.65
CA TYR A 67 5.86 -10.23 17.29
C TYR A 67 6.86 -9.06 17.19
N ASN A 68 6.44 -7.98 16.53
CA ASN A 68 7.17 -6.71 16.42
C ASN A 68 6.49 -5.59 17.21
N ALA A 69 5.16 -5.63 17.29
CA ALA A 69 4.33 -4.60 17.92
C ALA A 69 3.22 -5.24 18.75
N GLN A 70 2.70 -4.50 19.72
CA GLN A 70 1.53 -4.89 20.53
C GLN A 70 0.27 -4.13 20.15
N SER A 71 0.37 -3.14 19.25
CA SER A 71 -0.76 -2.43 18.66
C SER A 71 -0.38 -1.94 17.26
N CYS A 72 -1.38 -1.72 16.41
CA CYS A 72 -1.14 -1.12 15.09
C CYS A 72 -0.55 0.29 15.21
N ARG A 73 -0.98 1.04 16.25
CA ARG A 73 -0.49 2.39 16.52
C ARG A 73 1.01 2.46 16.81
N GLU A 74 1.65 1.44 17.36
CA GLU A 74 3.11 1.49 17.59
C GLU A 74 3.87 1.85 16.31
N CYS A 75 3.43 1.33 15.15
CA CYS A 75 4.06 1.61 13.85
C CYS A 75 3.33 2.66 13.02
N HIS A 76 2.05 2.96 13.30
CA HIS A 76 1.21 3.86 12.50
C HIS A 76 0.62 4.98 13.37
N GLN A 77 1.45 5.99 13.76
CA GLN A 77 1.09 6.93 14.82
C GLN A 77 1.21 8.43 14.49
N ASN A 78 1.90 8.85 13.41
CA ASN A 78 2.19 10.25 13.15
C ASN A 78 1.70 10.70 11.78
N PRO A 79 1.02 11.86 11.69
CA PRO A 79 0.70 12.84 12.75
C PRO A 79 -0.47 12.40 13.65
N GLU A 80 -1.22 11.40 13.26
CA GLU A 80 -2.32 10.76 14.00
C GLU A 80 -2.30 9.26 13.74
N SER A 81 -3.12 8.49 14.45
CA SER A 81 -3.24 7.04 14.26
C SER A 81 -3.62 6.70 12.81
N GLY A 82 -2.96 5.69 12.24
CA GLY A 82 -2.98 5.39 10.81
C GLY A 82 -1.87 6.07 10.01
N GLY A 83 -1.15 7.02 10.60
CA GLY A 83 -0.01 7.69 9.96
C GLY A 83 1.23 6.82 9.84
N ALA A 84 2.42 7.42 9.88
CA ALA A 84 3.69 6.71 9.78
C ALA A 84 4.50 6.84 11.08
N SER A 85 5.58 6.07 11.22
CA SER A 85 6.54 6.20 12.31
C SER A 85 7.99 6.14 11.83
N GLN A 86 8.93 6.16 12.76
CA GLN A 86 10.35 5.93 12.50
C GLN A 86 10.75 4.47 12.70
N ILE A 87 9.83 3.63 13.16
CA ILE A 87 10.07 2.21 13.42
C ILE A 87 10.29 1.49 12.11
N THR A 88 11.29 0.63 12.09
CA THR A 88 11.63 -0.21 10.94
C THR A 88 11.57 -1.67 11.34
N GLU A 89 11.11 -2.51 10.43
CA GLU A 89 11.16 -3.97 10.51
C GLU A 89 12.37 -4.50 9.74
N LEU A 90 12.93 -5.61 10.22
CA LEU A 90 14.00 -6.33 9.53
C LEU A 90 13.40 -7.38 8.59
N ARG A 91 13.85 -7.35 7.32
CA ARG A 91 13.56 -8.37 6.31
C ARG A 91 14.83 -9.09 5.91
N VAL A 92 14.80 -10.42 5.83
CA VAL A 92 15.97 -11.24 5.55
C VAL A 92 15.69 -12.38 4.59
N GLY A 93 16.76 -12.90 3.99
CA GLY A 93 16.78 -14.06 3.13
C GLY A 93 18.16 -14.30 2.54
N HIS A 94 18.24 -15.17 1.54
CA HIS A 94 19.49 -15.46 0.84
C HIS A 94 19.23 -15.75 -0.65
N LEU A 95 20.28 -15.82 -1.44
CA LEU A 95 20.21 -16.33 -2.80
C LEU A 95 20.63 -17.80 -2.84
N ASP A 96 19.85 -18.60 -3.55
CA ASP A 96 20.25 -19.98 -3.86
C ASP A 96 21.42 -20.01 -4.86
N HIS A 97 21.93 -21.21 -5.16
CA HIS A 97 23.01 -21.43 -6.11
C HIS A 97 22.70 -20.95 -7.56
N LYS A 98 21.42 -20.69 -7.87
CA LYS A 98 20.95 -20.13 -9.15
C LYS A 98 20.74 -18.62 -9.09
N GLY A 99 21.07 -17.97 -7.98
CA GLY A 99 20.89 -16.53 -7.77
C GLY A 99 19.43 -16.12 -7.54
N ARG A 100 18.54 -17.04 -7.17
CA ARG A 100 17.13 -16.76 -6.86
C ARG A 100 16.98 -16.52 -5.37
N PHE A 101 16.17 -15.51 -5.02
CA PHE A 101 15.85 -15.23 -3.63
C PHE A 101 15.09 -16.40 -2.99
N GLN A 102 15.47 -16.72 -1.76
CA GLN A 102 14.82 -17.65 -0.87
C GLN A 102 14.51 -16.95 0.45
N ASN A 103 13.32 -17.19 1.01
CA ASN A 103 12.99 -16.75 2.35
C ASN A 103 13.92 -17.37 3.38
N ALA A 104 14.09 -16.67 4.49
CA ALA A 104 14.94 -17.12 5.58
C ALA A 104 14.45 -18.43 6.21
N ARG A 105 15.38 -19.14 6.81
CA ARG A 105 15.14 -20.33 7.65
C ARG A 105 15.77 -20.05 9.02
N ILE A 106 14.95 -19.64 9.99
CA ILE A 106 15.41 -19.18 11.30
C ILE A 106 15.07 -20.26 12.32
N PRO A 107 16.07 -20.99 12.87
CA PRO A 107 15.85 -21.95 13.94
C PRO A 107 15.57 -21.23 15.26
N ILE A 108 14.56 -21.69 15.99
CA ILE A 108 14.20 -21.26 17.35
C ILE A 108 14.06 -22.49 18.24
N ALA A 109 13.85 -22.31 19.55
CA ALA A 109 13.65 -23.40 20.50
C ALA A 109 14.74 -24.48 20.38
N ARG A 110 16.01 -24.08 20.46
CA ARG A 110 17.17 -24.99 20.30
C ARG A 110 17.20 -25.74 18.96
N GLY A 111 16.57 -25.20 17.93
CA GLY A 111 16.47 -25.80 16.60
C GLY A 111 15.33 -26.80 16.42
N THR A 112 14.46 -26.96 17.42
CA THR A 112 13.28 -27.85 17.34
C THR A 112 12.25 -27.31 16.34
N VAL A 113 12.14 -25.98 16.20
CA VAL A 113 11.28 -25.30 15.25
C VAL A 113 12.11 -24.47 14.30
N VAL A 114 11.73 -24.42 13.02
CA VAL A 114 12.36 -23.56 12.03
C VAL A 114 11.30 -22.68 11.41
N ILE A 115 11.39 -21.38 11.68
CA ILE A 115 10.54 -20.37 11.04
C ILE A 115 10.93 -20.27 9.57
N THR A 116 9.95 -20.43 8.68
CA THR A 116 10.13 -20.40 7.22
C THR A 116 8.98 -19.64 6.58
N GLY A 117 9.07 -19.43 5.26
CA GLY A 117 7.96 -18.92 4.47
C GLY A 117 7.81 -17.40 4.44
N ARG A 118 8.51 -16.66 5.27
CA ARG A 118 8.48 -15.21 5.32
C ARG A 118 9.89 -14.61 5.34
N SER A 119 10.00 -13.37 4.92
CA SER A 119 11.23 -12.58 5.02
C SER A 119 11.26 -11.71 6.28
N LEU A 120 10.12 -11.44 6.91
CA LEU A 120 10.01 -10.67 8.14
C LEU A 120 10.68 -11.41 9.30
N VAL A 121 11.40 -10.68 10.13
CA VAL A 121 11.95 -11.13 11.41
C VAL A 121 11.18 -10.42 12.51
N ASN A 122 10.70 -11.18 13.47
CA ASN A 122 10.10 -10.60 14.68
C ASN A 122 11.18 -10.32 15.72
N ASP A 123 11.19 -9.09 16.22
CA ASP A 123 12.20 -8.60 17.15
C ASP A 123 11.91 -8.97 18.61
N ARG A 124 10.67 -9.37 18.91
CA ARG A 124 10.19 -9.70 20.25
C ARG A 124 9.66 -11.12 20.30
N ALA A 125 9.78 -11.73 21.48
CA ALA A 125 9.18 -13.04 21.75
C ALA A 125 8.55 -13.02 23.15
N ILE A 126 7.44 -13.76 23.29
CA ILE A 126 6.78 -14.00 24.56
C ILE A 126 6.26 -15.44 24.58
N CYS A 127 6.69 -16.24 25.55
CA CYS A 127 6.35 -17.64 25.62
C CYS A 127 5.89 -18.03 27.03
N PRO A 128 4.61 -18.29 27.24
CA PRO A 128 4.12 -18.75 28.53
C PRO A 128 4.54 -20.18 28.87
N ASN A 129 5.13 -20.92 27.93
CA ASN A 129 5.63 -22.27 28.13
C ASN A 129 6.95 -22.21 28.92
N LYS A 130 6.97 -22.83 30.12
CA LYS A 130 8.13 -22.84 31.01
C LYS A 130 9.33 -23.62 30.49
N ASP A 131 9.14 -24.49 29.49
CA ASP A 131 10.22 -25.27 28.89
C ASP A 131 11.11 -24.46 27.96
N PHE A 132 10.62 -23.28 27.53
CA PHE A 132 11.32 -22.38 26.62
C PHE A 132 11.25 -20.95 27.10
N PRO A 133 12.34 -20.38 27.62
CA PRO A 133 12.40 -18.94 27.89
C PRO A 133 12.29 -18.12 26.60
N ASP A 134 11.75 -16.91 26.70
CA ASP A 134 11.56 -16.00 25.55
C ASP A 134 12.83 -15.85 24.70
N THR A 135 14.01 -15.86 25.33
CA THR A 135 15.30 -15.75 24.63
C THR A 135 15.63 -16.92 23.71
N GLU A 136 15.01 -18.09 23.92
CA GLU A 136 15.17 -19.27 23.04
C GLU A 136 14.14 -19.29 21.91
N ILE A 137 13.04 -18.58 22.11
CA ILE A 137 11.99 -18.41 21.10
C ILE A 137 12.31 -17.22 20.17
N GLN A 138 12.99 -16.19 20.70
CA GLN A 138 13.41 -15.01 19.94
C GLN A 138 14.11 -15.40 18.63
N GLU A 139 13.66 -14.87 17.51
CA GLU A 139 14.29 -15.06 16.21
C GLU A 139 15.71 -14.49 16.19
N ARG A 140 16.67 -15.31 15.78
CA ARG A 140 18.07 -14.91 15.59
C ARG A 140 18.49 -15.30 14.19
N VAL A 141 18.76 -14.28 13.38
CA VAL A 141 19.04 -14.46 11.96
C VAL A 141 20.40 -15.14 11.76
N PRO A 142 20.45 -16.34 11.16
CA PRO A 142 21.70 -17.02 10.84
C PRO A 142 22.56 -16.21 9.84
N ASP A 143 23.88 -16.35 9.88
CA ASP A 143 24.81 -15.63 8.98
C ASP A 143 24.58 -15.94 7.50
N ARG A 144 24.11 -17.13 7.19
CA ARG A 144 23.78 -17.53 5.80
C ARG A 144 22.67 -16.67 5.19
N GLU A 145 21.77 -16.10 5.98
CA GLU A 145 20.72 -15.18 5.57
C GLU A 145 21.35 -13.79 5.35
N ASN A 146 22.06 -13.66 4.22
CA ASN A 146 22.95 -12.54 3.94
C ASN A 146 22.28 -11.38 3.19
N ILE A 147 21.03 -11.54 2.73
CA ILE A 147 20.20 -10.43 2.30
C ILE A 147 19.50 -9.90 3.54
N ARG A 148 19.82 -8.67 3.93
CA ARG A 148 19.26 -8.01 5.12
C ARG A 148 18.91 -6.59 4.77
N THR A 149 17.67 -6.21 5.01
CA THR A 149 17.14 -4.88 4.70
C THR A 149 16.14 -4.43 5.75
N LEU A 150 15.98 -3.12 5.86
CA LEU A 150 14.95 -2.53 6.73
C LEU A 150 13.78 -2.03 5.87
N ARG A 151 12.59 -2.08 6.43
CA ARG A 151 11.41 -1.39 5.90
C ARG A 151 10.78 -0.53 6.97
N ILE A 152 10.49 0.73 6.62
CA ILE A 152 9.78 1.64 7.50
C ILE A 152 8.27 1.51 7.27
N SER A 153 7.47 1.79 8.32
CA SER A 153 6.01 1.77 8.21
C SER A 153 5.50 2.73 7.13
N LEU A 154 4.47 2.32 6.42
CA LEU A 154 3.75 3.14 5.44
C LEU A 154 2.68 3.98 6.14
N ASN A 155 2.30 5.10 5.54
CA ASN A 155 1.13 5.86 5.94
C ASN A 155 -0.12 5.14 5.41
N LEU A 156 -1.13 4.95 6.25
CA LEU A 156 -2.42 4.29 5.92
C LEU A 156 -3.55 5.31 5.71
N LEU A 157 -3.32 6.60 6.07
CA LEU A 157 -4.33 7.63 5.95
C LEU A 157 -4.71 7.84 4.48
N GLY A 158 -6.00 7.75 4.20
CA GLY A 158 -6.54 7.84 2.84
C GLY A 158 -6.51 6.54 2.03
N ASP A 159 -6.04 5.42 2.59
CA ASP A 159 -5.94 4.16 1.87
C ASP A 159 -7.30 3.56 1.49
N GLY A 160 -8.42 3.97 2.13
CA GLY A 160 -9.76 3.64 1.65
C GLY A 160 -10.04 4.16 0.24
N PHE A 161 -9.55 5.35 -0.11
CA PHE A 161 -9.64 5.86 -1.48
C PHE A 161 -8.70 5.11 -2.42
N VAL A 162 -7.54 4.67 -1.94
CA VAL A 162 -6.60 3.84 -2.74
C VAL A 162 -7.23 2.49 -3.05
N GLU A 163 -7.90 1.85 -2.09
CA GLU A 163 -8.64 0.60 -2.30
C GLU A 163 -9.74 0.76 -3.34
N ALA A 164 -10.39 1.92 -3.39
CA ALA A 164 -11.45 2.22 -4.34
C ALA A 164 -10.96 2.56 -5.77
N ILE A 165 -9.65 2.60 -6.05
CA ILE A 165 -9.14 2.75 -7.42
C ILE A 165 -9.46 1.49 -8.23
N ALA A 166 -10.01 1.64 -9.44
CA ALA A 166 -10.24 0.49 -10.31
C ALA A 166 -8.92 -0.15 -10.78
N ASP A 167 -8.85 -1.48 -10.81
CA ASP A 167 -7.70 -2.24 -11.34
C ASP A 167 -7.26 -1.74 -12.73
N GLN A 168 -8.25 -1.44 -13.59
CA GLN A 168 -7.99 -0.99 -14.95
C GLN A 168 -7.20 0.33 -14.98
N THR A 169 -7.43 1.23 -14.01
CA THR A 169 -6.68 2.49 -13.89
C THR A 169 -5.18 2.23 -13.70
N LEU A 170 -4.82 1.31 -12.79
CA LEU A 170 -3.43 0.94 -12.53
C LEU A 170 -2.78 0.24 -13.73
N ILE A 171 -3.53 -0.65 -14.39
CA ILE A 171 -3.08 -1.33 -15.62
C ILE A 171 -2.80 -0.32 -16.74
N ASP A 172 -3.68 0.66 -16.93
CA ASP A 172 -3.55 1.66 -17.98
C ASP A 172 -2.40 2.64 -17.70
N LEU A 173 -2.16 2.97 -16.42
CA LEU A 173 -0.97 3.72 -16.00
C LEU A 173 0.32 2.99 -16.39
N ALA A 174 0.45 1.71 -16.03
CA ALA A 174 1.61 0.90 -16.39
C ALA A 174 1.86 0.86 -17.90
N ARG A 175 0.78 0.66 -18.68
CA ARG A 175 0.84 0.65 -20.15
C ARG A 175 1.23 2.01 -20.73
N SER A 176 0.71 3.10 -20.17
CA SER A 176 0.99 4.46 -20.65
C SER A 176 2.43 4.86 -20.37
N GLN A 177 2.96 4.54 -19.19
CA GLN A 177 4.36 4.75 -18.84
C GLN A 177 5.31 4.00 -19.79
N TYR A 178 5.05 2.73 -20.04
CA TYR A 178 5.84 1.92 -20.97
C TYR A 178 5.90 2.55 -22.37
N ARG A 179 4.75 2.97 -22.89
CA ARG A 179 4.67 3.59 -24.22
C ARG A 179 5.36 4.96 -24.26
N ALA A 180 5.07 5.83 -23.30
CA ALA A 180 5.61 7.19 -23.25
C ALA A 180 7.13 7.20 -23.06
N SER A 181 7.65 6.27 -22.29
CA SER A 181 9.10 6.13 -22.01
C SER A 181 9.83 5.26 -23.04
N ARG A 182 9.15 4.71 -24.04
CA ARG A 182 9.69 3.72 -24.98
C ARG A 182 10.33 2.52 -24.27
N GLY A 183 9.68 2.03 -23.22
CA GLY A 183 10.11 0.87 -22.45
C GLY A 183 11.23 1.12 -21.43
N THR A 184 11.59 2.37 -21.16
CA THR A 184 12.61 2.69 -20.14
C THR A 184 12.02 2.82 -18.74
N ILE A 185 10.71 3.07 -18.61
CA ILE A 185 9.95 3.07 -17.36
C ILE A 185 8.85 2.01 -17.51
N CYS A 186 8.87 1.03 -16.62
CA CYS A 186 8.05 -0.17 -16.69
C CYS A 186 7.39 -0.44 -15.34
N GLY A 187 6.45 0.42 -14.96
CA GLY A 187 5.63 0.17 -13.77
C GLY A 187 4.95 -1.19 -13.88
N GLN A 188 5.08 -2.01 -12.86
CA GLN A 188 4.52 -3.36 -12.85
C GLN A 188 3.28 -3.40 -11.96
N ALA A 189 2.13 -3.68 -12.56
CA ALA A 189 0.89 -4.01 -11.89
C ALA A 189 0.81 -5.53 -11.72
N LEU A 190 0.76 -6.01 -10.49
CA LEU A 190 0.67 -7.44 -10.17
C LEU A 190 -0.74 -7.81 -9.69
N ARG A 191 -1.28 -8.92 -10.17
CA ARG A 191 -2.48 -9.50 -9.59
C ARG A 191 -2.10 -10.31 -8.36
N VAL A 192 -2.74 -10.00 -7.23
CA VAL A 192 -2.55 -10.67 -5.95
C VAL A 192 -3.88 -11.26 -5.48
N PRO A 193 -3.85 -12.30 -4.63
CA PRO A 193 -5.07 -12.90 -4.12
C PRO A 193 -5.79 -11.97 -3.16
N ILE A 194 -7.09 -12.22 -3.03
CA ILE A 194 -7.97 -11.58 -2.07
C ILE A 194 -8.34 -12.65 -1.04
N LEU A 195 -7.89 -12.50 0.21
CA LEU A 195 -8.07 -13.53 1.24
C LEU A 195 -9.55 -13.73 1.58
N GLU A 196 -10.32 -12.65 1.67
CA GLU A 196 -11.77 -12.66 1.92
C GLU A 196 -12.61 -13.09 0.69
N ALA A 197 -11.98 -13.28 -0.48
CA ALA A 197 -12.65 -13.77 -1.69
C ALA A 197 -11.82 -14.90 -2.32
N PRO A 198 -11.82 -16.10 -1.76
CA PRO A 198 -10.99 -17.22 -2.22
C PRO A 198 -11.11 -17.46 -3.72
N GLY A 199 -9.97 -17.64 -4.39
CA GLY A 199 -9.90 -17.82 -5.85
C GLY A 199 -9.99 -16.54 -6.68
N GLN A 200 -10.26 -15.38 -6.04
CA GLN A 200 -10.27 -14.09 -6.72
C GLN A 200 -8.91 -13.38 -6.58
N THR A 201 -8.64 -12.52 -7.56
CA THR A 201 -7.42 -11.69 -7.59
C THR A 201 -7.77 -10.26 -7.99
N ALA A 202 -6.97 -9.29 -7.49
CA ALA A 202 -7.01 -7.90 -7.93
C ALA A 202 -5.59 -7.32 -8.04
N ILE A 203 -5.46 -6.12 -8.61
CA ILE A 203 -4.15 -5.46 -8.70
C ILE A 203 -3.71 -5.01 -7.32
N GLY A 204 -2.57 -5.51 -6.86
CA GLY A 204 -1.93 -5.13 -5.60
C GLY A 204 -1.58 -3.64 -5.58
N ARG A 205 -1.75 -3.01 -4.40
CA ARG A 205 -1.54 -1.58 -4.18
C ARG A 205 -1.11 -1.25 -2.77
N PHE A 206 -1.08 -2.23 -1.86
CA PHE A 206 -0.69 -2.07 -0.46
C PHE A 206 0.59 -2.84 -0.14
N GLY A 207 1.32 -2.35 0.87
CA GLY A 207 2.64 -2.81 1.22
C GLY A 207 3.73 -2.30 0.27
N TRP A 208 4.99 -2.45 0.64
CA TRP A 208 6.14 -2.02 -0.18
C TRP A 208 6.33 -2.82 -1.47
N LYS A 209 5.67 -3.97 -1.58
CA LYS A 209 5.77 -4.90 -2.73
C LYS A 209 4.41 -5.13 -3.41
N ASP A 210 3.40 -4.29 -3.16
CA ASP A 210 2.04 -4.46 -3.70
C ASP A 210 1.46 -5.86 -3.41
N GLN A 211 1.79 -6.42 -2.24
CA GLN A 211 1.37 -7.78 -1.89
C GLN A 211 -0.12 -7.92 -1.57
N HIS A 212 -0.84 -6.81 -1.34
CA HIS A 212 -2.27 -6.81 -1.08
C HIS A 212 -3.02 -5.80 -1.96
N ALA A 213 -4.24 -6.15 -2.32
CA ALA A 213 -5.17 -5.26 -3.03
C ALA A 213 -6.33 -4.81 -2.14
N SER A 214 -6.63 -5.56 -1.08
CA SER A 214 -7.70 -5.33 -0.10
C SER A 214 -7.11 -4.90 1.24
N LEU A 215 -7.77 -3.96 1.90
CA LEU A 215 -7.41 -3.54 3.26
C LEU A 215 -7.73 -4.61 4.30
N LEU A 216 -8.76 -5.44 4.08
CA LEU A 216 -9.07 -6.54 4.97
C LEU A 216 -8.03 -7.66 4.88
N SER A 217 -7.62 -8.05 3.66
CA SER A 217 -6.49 -8.98 3.46
C SER A 217 -5.21 -8.44 4.09
N PHE A 218 -4.95 -7.12 3.96
CA PHE A 218 -3.75 -6.47 4.51
C PHE A 218 -3.78 -6.41 6.04
N ALA A 219 -4.95 -6.12 6.64
CA ALA A 219 -5.12 -6.13 8.09
C ALA A 219 -4.86 -7.54 8.68
N ALA A 220 -5.41 -8.59 8.07
CA ALA A 220 -5.16 -9.96 8.50
C ALA A 220 -3.69 -10.37 8.38
N ASP A 221 -3.01 -10.00 7.30
CA ASP A 221 -1.58 -10.28 7.10
C ASP A 221 -0.72 -9.55 8.15
N ALA A 222 -1.01 -8.28 8.43
CA ALA A 222 -0.28 -7.51 9.42
C ALA A 222 -0.54 -8.03 10.85
N TYR A 223 -1.78 -8.40 11.19
CA TYR A 223 -2.13 -8.90 12.52
C TYR A 223 -1.37 -10.18 12.85
N LEU A 224 -1.29 -11.12 11.90
CA LEU A 224 -0.49 -12.34 12.06
C LEU A 224 1.01 -12.06 12.08
N ASN A 225 1.53 -11.33 11.09
CA ASN A 225 2.98 -11.22 10.90
C ASN A 225 3.66 -10.25 11.87
N GLU A 226 2.96 -9.16 12.27
CA GLU A 226 3.54 -8.15 13.17
C GLU A 226 3.21 -8.41 14.64
N MET A 227 2.09 -9.09 14.93
CA MET A 227 1.61 -9.29 16.30
C MET A 227 1.45 -10.77 16.68
N GLY A 228 1.56 -11.68 15.72
CA GLY A 228 1.39 -13.12 15.95
C GLY A 228 -0.07 -13.54 16.15
N ILE A 229 -1.05 -12.66 15.96
CA ILE A 229 -2.46 -12.92 16.22
C ILE A 229 -3.12 -13.49 14.98
N THR A 230 -3.68 -14.68 15.10
CA THR A 230 -4.38 -15.38 14.02
C THR A 230 -5.82 -14.86 13.86
N SER A 231 -6.35 -14.96 12.66
CA SER A 231 -7.72 -14.56 12.31
C SER A 231 -8.37 -15.59 11.38
N SER A 232 -9.65 -15.43 11.11
CA SER A 232 -10.36 -16.29 10.15
C SER A 232 -9.73 -16.32 8.75
N LEU A 233 -9.05 -15.23 8.34
CA LEU A 233 -8.37 -15.12 7.05
C LEU A 233 -6.91 -15.61 7.10
N GLN A 234 -6.31 -15.64 8.28
CA GLN A 234 -4.95 -16.14 8.54
C GLN A 234 -4.95 -16.99 9.82
N PRO A 235 -5.52 -18.22 9.75
CA PRO A 235 -5.81 -19.01 10.95
C PRO A 235 -4.62 -19.80 11.49
N ASN A 236 -3.50 -19.78 10.80
CA ASN A 236 -2.36 -20.63 11.15
C ASN A 236 -1.29 -19.83 11.88
N GLU A 237 -1.03 -20.23 13.11
CA GLU A 237 0.07 -19.74 13.93
C GLU A 237 1.42 -19.95 13.24
N VAL A 238 2.33 -19.00 13.36
CA VAL A 238 3.71 -19.11 12.85
C VAL A 238 4.50 -20.16 13.64
N THR A 239 4.22 -20.26 14.95
CA THR A 239 4.71 -21.34 15.80
C THR A 239 3.69 -21.70 16.89
N THR A 240 3.29 -22.95 16.95
CA THR A 240 2.34 -23.47 17.96
C THR A 240 3.02 -23.77 19.31
N LEU A 241 4.33 -23.59 19.41
CA LEU A 241 5.13 -24.02 20.53
C LEU A 241 4.76 -23.33 21.86
N CYS A 242 4.38 -22.07 21.80
CA CYS A 242 4.08 -21.23 22.95
C CYS A 242 2.63 -20.75 23.00
N ASN A 243 1.83 -21.08 22.03
CA ASN A 243 0.44 -20.64 21.98
C ASN A 243 -0.41 -21.43 22.99
N THR A 244 -1.15 -20.69 23.82
CA THR A 244 -2.06 -21.23 24.83
C THR A 244 -3.50 -20.79 24.63
N VAL A 245 -3.77 -20.01 23.58
CA VAL A 245 -5.08 -19.50 23.21
C VAL A 245 -5.62 -20.30 22.03
N GLU A 246 -6.92 -20.50 21.97
CA GLU A 246 -7.59 -21.22 20.89
C GLU A 246 -7.51 -20.45 19.57
N GLU A 247 -7.16 -21.15 18.48
CA GLU A 247 -7.06 -20.59 17.13
C GLU A 247 -8.43 -20.65 16.38
N PRO A 248 -8.76 -19.64 15.55
CA PRO A 248 -8.08 -18.34 15.45
C PRO A 248 -8.30 -17.48 16.70
N ASN A 249 -7.32 -16.64 17.03
CA ASN A 249 -7.37 -15.78 18.21
C ASN A 249 -8.40 -14.65 18.04
N ASP A 250 -8.37 -13.98 16.86
CA ASP A 250 -9.29 -12.91 16.51
C ASP A 250 -10.68 -13.49 16.14
N LYS A 251 -11.62 -13.37 17.06
CA LYS A 251 -12.99 -13.88 16.91
C LYS A 251 -13.97 -12.72 16.77
N PRO A 252 -15.02 -12.89 15.94
CA PRO A 252 -16.10 -11.91 15.88
C PRO A 252 -16.72 -11.63 17.25
N GLY A 253 -16.89 -10.35 17.57
CA GLY A 253 -17.63 -9.90 18.74
C GLY A 253 -19.14 -10.08 18.59
N GLU A 254 -19.93 -9.51 19.53
CA GLU A 254 -21.39 -9.57 19.50
C GLU A 254 -22.01 -8.92 18.25
N ASP A 255 -21.32 -7.94 17.66
CA ASP A 255 -21.70 -7.27 16.41
C ASP A 255 -21.33 -8.07 15.15
N GLY A 256 -20.71 -9.24 15.30
CA GLY A 256 -20.29 -10.10 14.21
C GLY A 256 -19.00 -9.67 13.51
N LEU A 257 -18.27 -8.65 14.02
CA LEU A 257 -17.02 -8.15 13.47
C LEU A 257 -15.83 -8.61 14.31
N ALA A 258 -14.80 -9.07 13.63
CA ALA A 258 -13.48 -9.33 14.20
C ALA A 258 -12.63 -8.04 14.21
N ASP A 259 -11.49 -8.05 14.89
CA ASP A 259 -10.62 -6.87 14.93
C ASP A 259 -10.04 -6.51 13.57
N ILE A 260 -9.75 -7.49 12.73
CA ILE A 260 -9.31 -7.24 11.34
C ILE A 260 -10.37 -6.47 10.53
N ASP A 261 -11.67 -6.71 10.77
CA ASP A 261 -12.76 -5.97 10.13
C ASP A 261 -12.78 -4.51 10.61
N ARG A 262 -12.58 -4.28 11.92
CA ARG A 262 -12.50 -2.95 12.54
C ARG A 262 -11.30 -2.18 12.02
N PHE A 263 -10.13 -2.82 11.93
CA PHE A 263 -8.92 -2.20 11.37
C PHE A 263 -9.12 -1.78 9.91
N ALA A 264 -9.67 -2.66 9.07
CA ALA A 264 -9.98 -2.33 7.68
C ALA A 264 -11.00 -1.20 7.57
N ARG A 265 -12.06 -1.20 8.43
CA ARG A 265 -13.08 -0.16 8.46
C ARG A 265 -12.52 1.18 8.95
N PHE A 266 -11.67 1.17 9.98
CA PHE A 266 -10.95 2.36 10.42
C PHE A 266 -10.14 2.99 9.29
N ILE A 267 -9.28 2.19 8.63
CA ILE A 267 -8.41 2.68 7.54
C ILE A 267 -9.26 3.22 6.38
N ARG A 268 -10.35 2.52 5.98
CA ARG A 268 -11.29 2.98 4.96
C ARG A 268 -11.95 4.31 5.32
N SER A 269 -12.11 4.58 6.62
CA SER A 269 -12.76 5.78 7.14
C SER A 269 -11.82 6.97 7.32
N THR A 270 -10.51 6.80 7.19
CA THR A 270 -9.53 7.87 7.35
C THR A 270 -9.60 8.86 6.18
N LYS A 271 -9.40 10.16 6.47
CA LYS A 271 -9.21 11.18 5.44
C LYS A 271 -7.85 11.04 4.77
N ALA A 272 -7.74 11.52 3.54
CA ALA A 272 -6.44 11.62 2.89
C ALA A 272 -5.59 12.74 3.55
N PRO A 273 -4.26 12.60 3.61
CA PRO A 273 -3.38 13.64 4.11
C PRO A 273 -3.59 14.99 3.41
N PRO A 274 -3.75 16.10 4.15
CA PRO A 274 -4.01 17.40 3.57
C PRO A 274 -2.73 18.02 3.03
N ARG A 275 -2.86 18.77 1.95
CA ARG A 275 -1.79 19.64 1.44
C ARG A 275 -1.67 20.90 2.27
N ASP A 276 -0.46 21.41 2.49
CA ASP A 276 -0.25 22.76 3.01
C ASP A 276 -0.49 23.78 1.88
N HIS A 277 -1.72 24.31 1.82
CA HIS A 277 -2.13 25.27 0.78
C HIS A 277 -1.38 26.59 0.86
N THR A 278 -1.00 27.04 2.06
CA THR A 278 -0.24 28.28 2.25
C THR A 278 1.16 28.13 1.65
N LEU A 279 1.85 27.06 1.99
CA LEU A 279 3.18 26.79 1.44
C LEU A 279 3.11 26.50 -0.07
N ALA A 280 2.09 25.77 -0.52
CA ALA A 280 1.88 25.42 -1.92
C ALA A 280 1.67 26.65 -2.82
N ALA A 281 1.11 27.76 -2.27
CA ALA A 281 0.86 29.00 -2.98
C ALA A 281 2.10 29.89 -3.11
N THR A 282 3.20 29.58 -2.41
CA THR A 282 4.42 30.40 -2.51
C THR A 282 5.02 30.30 -3.93
N PRO A 283 5.59 31.40 -4.47
CA PRO A 283 6.24 31.39 -5.79
C PRO A 283 7.29 30.29 -5.91
N LYS A 284 7.98 29.98 -4.82
CA LYS A 284 9.01 28.94 -4.76
C LYS A 284 8.42 27.54 -4.87
N ALA A 285 7.34 27.22 -4.14
CA ALA A 285 6.67 25.93 -4.24
C ALA A 285 6.00 25.73 -5.62
N VAL A 286 5.38 26.79 -6.17
CA VAL A 286 4.82 26.77 -7.54
C VAL A 286 5.90 26.46 -8.59
N ARG A 287 7.07 27.12 -8.49
CA ARG A 287 8.24 26.82 -9.33
C ARG A 287 8.69 25.37 -9.13
N GLY A 288 8.72 24.90 -7.89
CA GLY A 288 9.09 23.53 -7.55
C GLY A 288 8.17 22.49 -8.19
N ALA A 289 6.87 22.70 -8.15
CA ALA A 289 5.88 21.84 -8.80
C ALA A 289 6.09 21.78 -10.32
N ALA A 290 6.32 22.94 -10.96
CA ALA A 290 6.61 22.99 -12.39
C ALA A 290 7.91 22.25 -12.75
N LEU A 291 8.94 22.36 -11.91
CA LEU A 291 10.20 21.62 -12.06
C LEU A 291 10.02 20.12 -11.87
N PHE A 292 9.28 19.71 -10.85
CA PHE A 292 8.97 18.31 -10.55
C PHE A 292 8.30 17.61 -11.77
N ASN A 293 7.33 18.28 -12.39
CA ASN A 293 6.72 17.81 -13.62
C ASN A 293 7.71 17.82 -14.80
N ARG A 294 8.42 18.91 -15.03
CA ARG A 294 9.35 19.06 -16.16
C ARG A 294 10.48 18.05 -16.15
N LEU A 295 10.97 17.66 -14.97
CA LEU A 295 12.01 16.64 -14.82
C LEU A 295 11.50 15.24 -15.16
N GLY A 296 10.19 15.00 -15.04
CA GLY A 296 9.54 13.71 -15.27
C GLY A 296 9.28 12.89 -14.01
N CYS A 297 9.34 13.51 -12.81
CA CYS A 297 9.01 12.84 -11.54
C CYS A 297 7.54 12.36 -11.55
N THR A 298 6.64 13.11 -12.19
CA THR A 298 5.22 12.79 -12.32
C THR A 298 4.91 11.56 -13.17
N THR A 299 5.91 10.95 -13.80
CA THR A 299 5.70 9.68 -14.51
C THR A 299 5.33 8.54 -13.55
N CYS A 300 6.00 8.45 -12.40
CA CYS A 300 5.69 7.50 -11.31
C CYS A 300 4.88 8.19 -10.21
N HIS A 301 5.23 9.42 -9.84
CA HIS A 301 4.51 10.22 -8.86
C HIS A 301 3.32 10.93 -9.52
N VAL A 302 2.33 10.15 -9.96
CA VAL A 302 1.11 10.63 -10.63
C VAL A 302 0.35 11.55 -9.67
N GLN A 303 0.12 12.79 -10.11
CA GLN A 303 -0.43 13.83 -9.25
C GLN A 303 -1.82 13.50 -8.73
N SER A 304 -2.71 13.02 -9.59
CA SER A 304 -4.12 12.83 -9.28
C SER A 304 -4.65 11.55 -9.90
N LEU A 305 -5.51 10.88 -9.17
CA LEU A 305 -6.27 9.71 -9.61
C LEU A 305 -7.74 9.90 -9.24
N THR A 306 -8.63 9.21 -9.95
CA THR A 306 -10.05 9.17 -9.60
C THR A 306 -10.40 7.76 -9.15
N THR A 307 -11.10 7.65 -8.04
CA THR A 307 -11.63 6.38 -7.54
C THR A 307 -12.74 5.87 -8.45
N ALA A 308 -13.00 4.57 -8.41
CA ALA A 308 -14.10 3.97 -9.16
C ALA A 308 -15.45 4.58 -8.76
N PRO A 309 -16.44 4.62 -9.65
CA PRO A 309 -17.79 5.09 -9.30
C PRO A 309 -18.41 4.30 -8.15
N THR A 310 -19.27 4.95 -7.37
CA THR A 310 -20.12 4.29 -6.38
C THR A 310 -20.81 3.06 -6.97
N GLY A 311 -20.91 1.99 -6.19
CA GLY A 311 -21.51 0.73 -6.60
C GLY A 311 -20.57 -0.20 -7.39
N THR A 312 -19.37 0.27 -7.75
CA THR A 312 -18.38 -0.59 -8.42
C THR A 312 -17.89 -1.68 -7.45
N LYS A 313 -17.87 -2.91 -7.91
CA LYS A 313 -17.29 -4.03 -7.16
C LYS A 313 -15.79 -4.10 -7.42
N VAL A 314 -15.00 -4.07 -6.35
CA VAL A 314 -13.54 -4.25 -6.34
C VAL A 314 -13.16 -5.45 -5.48
N ASN A 315 -11.89 -5.80 -5.40
CA ASN A 315 -11.38 -6.93 -4.60
C ASN A 315 -12.09 -8.25 -4.93
N GLY A 316 -12.21 -8.57 -6.24
CA GLY A 316 -12.88 -9.80 -6.66
C GLY A 316 -14.39 -9.83 -6.34
N GLY A 317 -14.99 -8.69 -5.99
CA GLY A 317 -16.40 -8.55 -5.62
C GLY A 317 -16.65 -8.52 -4.11
N ALA A 318 -15.61 -8.68 -3.28
CA ALA A 318 -15.72 -8.64 -1.82
C ALA A 318 -16.02 -7.24 -1.28
N PHE A 319 -15.64 -6.19 -1.99
CA PHE A 319 -15.91 -4.82 -1.59
C PHE A 319 -16.66 -4.05 -2.68
N THR A 320 -17.76 -3.39 -2.29
CA THR A 320 -18.52 -2.49 -3.15
C THR A 320 -18.21 -1.05 -2.74
N VAL A 321 -17.71 -0.26 -3.68
CA VAL A 321 -17.32 1.15 -3.45
C VAL A 321 -18.54 1.96 -3.01
N PRO A 322 -18.55 2.52 -1.79
CA PRO A 322 -19.66 3.34 -1.29
C PRO A 322 -19.54 4.80 -1.73
N ASP A 323 -20.58 5.61 -1.50
CA ASP A 323 -20.63 7.02 -1.88
C ASP A 323 -19.49 7.85 -1.30
N ALA A 324 -19.08 7.57 -0.07
CA ALA A 324 -18.00 8.28 0.59
C ALA A 324 -16.64 8.13 -0.13
N LEU A 325 -16.43 6.99 -0.80
CA LEU A 325 -15.17 6.67 -1.48
C LEU A 325 -15.28 6.72 -3.01
N GLY A 326 -16.50 6.69 -3.56
CA GLY A 326 -16.74 6.57 -4.99
C GLY A 326 -16.67 7.88 -5.76
N GLY A 327 -16.10 7.86 -6.96
CA GLY A 327 -15.99 9.01 -7.85
C GLY A 327 -15.21 10.19 -7.29
N LYS A 328 -14.30 9.96 -6.35
CA LYS A 328 -13.49 11.01 -5.70
C LYS A 328 -12.17 11.22 -6.42
N THR A 329 -11.77 12.47 -6.56
CA THR A 329 -10.41 12.83 -6.98
C THR A 329 -9.50 12.81 -5.75
N ILE A 330 -8.39 12.09 -5.84
CA ILE A 330 -7.33 12.04 -4.84
C ILE A 330 -6.01 12.55 -5.43
N HIS A 331 -5.15 13.08 -4.58
CA HIS A 331 -3.85 13.66 -4.99
C HIS A 331 -2.67 12.94 -4.32
N PRO A 332 -2.47 11.63 -4.57
CA PRO A 332 -1.47 10.85 -3.86
C PRO A 332 -0.04 11.13 -4.31
N TYR A 333 0.17 11.67 -5.49
CA TYR A 333 1.50 11.72 -6.11
C TYR A 333 2.14 10.32 -6.14
N SER A 334 1.40 9.34 -6.64
CA SER A 334 1.78 7.94 -6.77
C SER A 334 1.00 7.27 -7.89
N ASP A 335 1.60 6.31 -8.54
CA ASP A 335 0.94 5.38 -9.47
C ASP A 335 0.62 4.03 -8.82
N PHE A 336 1.09 3.80 -7.58
CA PHE A 336 0.93 2.53 -6.85
C PHE A 336 1.44 1.31 -7.63
N LEU A 337 2.50 1.47 -8.43
CA LEU A 337 3.12 0.40 -9.22
C LEU A 337 4.51 0.08 -8.68
N LEU A 338 4.99 -1.13 -8.99
CA LEU A 338 6.34 -1.55 -8.65
C LEU A 338 7.34 -1.05 -9.71
N HIS A 339 8.38 -0.36 -9.26
CA HIS A 339 9.47 0.15 -10.09
C HIS A 339 10.86 -0.27 -9.60
N ASP A 340 11.77 -0.55 -10.52
CA ASP A 340 13.19 -0.65 -10.20
C ASP A 340 13.83 0.75 -10.22
N VAL A 341 13.87 1.37 -9.06
CA VAL A 341 14.53 2.67 -8.87
C VAL A 341 15.94 2.52 -8.28
N GLY A 342 16.51 1.32 -8.35
CA GLY A 342 17.87 1.01 -7.92
C GLY A 342 18.11 1.04 -6.41
N THR A 343 17.05 1.13 -5.62
CA THR A 343 17.06 1.03 -4.16
C THR A 343 16.25 -0.19 -3.68
N GLY A 344 16.07 -1.18 -4.56
CA GLY A 344 15.40 -2.43 -4.21
C GLY A 344 16.07 -3.12 -3.03
N ASP A 345 15.25 -3.76 -2.23
CA ASP A 345 15.65 -4.36 -0.96
C ASP A 345 16.15 -5.80 -1.06
N GLY A 346 16.24 -6.34 -2.28
CA GLY A 346 16.67 -7.72 -2.51
C GLY A 346 15.64 -8.79 -2.20
N ILE A 347 14.49 -8.41 -1.64
CA ILE A 347 13.40 -9.31 -1.23
C ILE A 347 12.36 -9.40 -2.36
N VAL A 348 11.84 -10.59 -2.62
CA VAL A 348 10.73 -10.78 -3.55
C VAL A 348 9.38 -10.48 -2.87
N ILE A 349 8.33 -10.33 -3.65
CA ILE A 349 6.97 -10.31 -3.11
C ILE A 349 6.69 -11.62 -2.36
N ALA A 350 5.99 -11.52 -1.22
CA ALA A 350 5.56 -12.71 -0.51
C ALA A 350 4.63 -13.56 -1.39
N VAL A 351 4.89 -14.87 -1.44
CA VAL A 351 4.07 -15.84 -2.16
C VAL A 351 3.33 -16.68 -1.12
N PRO A 352 2.02 -16.83 -1.19
CA PRO A 352 1.23 -17.55 -0.18
C PRO A 352 1.57 -19.00 0.09
N GLU A 353 2.28 -19.68 -0.80
CA GLU A 353 2.78 -21.04 -0.52
C GLU A 353 3.52 -21.15 0.82
N HIS A 354 3.89 -20.01 1.40
CA HIS A 354 4.65 -19.91 2.63
C HIS A 354 3.79 -19.62 3.87
N TYR A 355 2.50 -19.34 3.70
CA TYR A 355 1.56 -19.15 4.81
C TYR A 355 0.92 -20.49 5.26
N GLY A 356 1.72 -21.53 5.53
CA GLY A 356 1.27 -22.84 6.02
C GLY A 356 0.46 -23.66 4.99
N ARG A 357 0.48 -25.00 5.13
CA ARG A 357 -0.16 -25.94 4.18
C ARG A 357 -1.68 -25.79 4.04
N ASN A 358 -2.33 -24.99 4.88
CA ASN A 358 -3.76 -24.75 4.86
C ASN A 358 -4.13 -23.30 4.50
N ALA A 359 -3.17 -22.42 4.29
CA ALA A 359 -3.43 -21.09 3.76
C ALA A 359 -3.80 -21.24 2.29
N TYR A 360 -5.06 -21.52 2.07
CA TYR A 360 -5.76 -21.54 0.80
C TYR A 360 -4.96 -22.15 -0.36
N GLU A 361 -5.45 -23.24 -0.94
CA GLU A 361 -5.18 -23.64 -2.33
C GLU A 361 -5.63 -22.49 -3.27
N ILE A 362 -5.05 -21.31 -3.11
CA ILE A 362 -5.21 -20.24 -4.08
C ILE A 362 -4.36 -20.70 -5.26
N ASP A 363 -5.06 -21.08 -6.31
CA ASP A 363 -4.46 -21.39 -7.60
C ASP A 363 -3.74 -20.13 -8.13
N TRP A 364 -2.48 -20.00 -7.78
CA TRP A 364 -1.56 -19.01 -8.30
C TRP A 364 -1.26 -19.25 -9.79
N LYS A 365 -2.22 -19.82 -10.52
CA LYS A 365 -2.15 -19.97 -11.98
C LYS A 365 -1.89 -18.61 -12.63
N GLY A 366 -0.64 -18.34 -12.91
CA GLY A 366 -0.17 -17.09 -13.51
C GLY A 366 1.10 -16.51 -12.86
N TRP A 367 1.49 -16.97 -11.67
CA TRP A 367 2.74 -16.56 -11.05
C TRP A 367 3.83 -17.56 -11.35
N SER A 368 4.66 -17.27 -12.35
CA SER A 368 5.89 -18.03 -12.58
C SER A 368 6.95 -17.61 -11.56
N ASP A 369 7.82 -18.54 -11.17
CA ASP A 369 9.03 -18.23 -10.37
C ASP A 369 9.80 -17.02 -10.94
N ARG A 370 9.85 -16.91 -12.27
CA ARG A 370 10.44 -15.75 -12.95
C ARG A 370 9.75 -14.42 -12.59
N LEU A 371 8.41 -14.38 -12.55
CA LEU A 371 7.67 -13.17 -12.21
C LEU A 371 7.94 -12.75 -10.77
N VAL A 372 7.93 -13.71 -9.83
CA VAL A 372 8.26 -13.47 -8.43
C VAL A 372 9.67 -12.90 -8.29
N GLN A 373 10.66 -13.55 -8.91
CA GLN A 373 12.05 -13.10 -8.85
C GLN A 373 12.27 -11.71 -9.48
N GLN A 374 11.47 -11.32 -10.48
CA GLN A 374 11.52 -9.97 -11.06
C GLN A 374 11.12 -8.86 -10.08
N THR A 375 10.40 -9.16 -9.01
CA THR A 375 9.99 -8.17 -8.00
C THR A 375 11.13 -7.83 -7.03
N ARG A 376 12.21 -8.60 -6.98
CA ARG A 376 13.29 -8.50 -6.00
C ARG A 376 13.84 -7.08 -5.82
N ASN A 377 14.08 -6.39 -6.94
CA ASN A 377 14.64 -5.04 -6.92
C ASN A 377 13.59 -3.93 -7.10
N LYS A 378 12.31 -4.28 -7.13
CA LYS A 378 11.23 -3.32 -7.32
C LYS A 378 10.58 -2.95 -5.99
N ILE A 379 10.23 -1.68 -5.89
CA ILE A 379 9.52 -1.10 -4.74
C ILE A 379 8.31 -0.34 -5.27
N ARG A 380 7.20 -0.43 -4.56
CA ARG A 380 6.01 0.37 -4.87
C ARG A 380 6.33 1.86 -4.77
N THR A 381 5.85 2.66 -5.72
CA THR A 381 5.83 4.11 -5.56
C THR A 381 4.91 4.46 -4.40
N PRO A 382 5.44 4.89 -3.24
CA PRO A 382 4.59 5.29 -2.12
C PRO A 382 3.90 6.63 -2.43
N PRO A 383 2.72 6.89 -1.86
CA PRO A 383 2.12 8.20 -1.97
C PRO A 383 3.00 9.26 -1.30
N LEU A 384 3.08 10.45 -1.93
CA LEU A 384 3.80 11.59 -1.36
C LEU A 384 2.88 12.55 -0.58
N TRP A 385 1.57 12.35 -0.58
CA TRP A 385 0.69 13.09 0.33
C TRP A 385 1.11 12.86 1.78
N GLY A 386 1.16 13.92 2.58
CA GLY A 386 1.65 13.85 3.95
C GLY A 386 3.16 13.60 4.10
N VAL A 387 3.93 13.58 2.99
CA VAL A 387 5.39 13.33 3.05
C VAL A 387 6.14 14.35 3.92
N ARG A 388 5.60 15.55 4.09
CA ARG A 388 6.15 16.58 4.98
C ARG A 388 6.19 16.16 6.44
N MET A 389 5.32 15.22 6.83
CA MET A 389 5.25 14.71 8.21
C MET A 389 6.28 13.59 8.47
N ARG A 390 6.99 13.13 7.43
CA ARG A 390 7.97 12.07 7.56
C ARG A 390 9.37 12.63 7.79
N THR A 391 10.03 12.13 8.81
CA THR A 391 11.43 12.48 9.12
C THR A 391 12.43 11.53 8.47
N ARG A 392 11.98 10.34 8.05
CA ARG A 392 12.78 9.32 7.34
C ARG A 392 12.07 8.94 6.05
N LEU A 393 12.80 8.95 4.97
CA LEU A 393 12.31 8.75 3.60
C LEU A 393 12.90 7.48 2.99
N MET A 394 12.34 7.05 1.87
CA MET A 394 12.55 5.78 1.18
C MET A 394 11.98 4.59 1.97
N HIS A 395 11.92 3.41 1.34
CA HIS A 395 11.36 2.20 1.96
C HIS A 395 12.15 1.73 3.19
N ASP A 396 13.45 1.99 3.21
CA ASP A 396 14.38 1.61 4.28
C ASP A 396 14.56 2.70 5.35
N GLY A 397 13.88 3.85 5.21
CA GLY A 397 14.04 4.98 6.12
C GLY A 397 15.46 5.59 6.11
N GLY A 398 16.27 5.26 5.13
CA GLY A 398 17.69 5.62 5.08
C GLY A 398 18.01 7.04 4.61
N SER A 399 17.02 7.82 4.20
CA SER A 399 17.20 9.21 3.76
C SER A 399 16.56 10.19 4.74
N MET A 400 17.32 11.22 5.15
CA MET A 400 16.88 12.24 6.11
C MET A 400 16.48 13.56 5.44
N THR A 401 16.70 13.70 4.14
CA THR A 401 16.34 14.89 3.36
C THR A 401 15.71 14.50 2.02
N PHE A 402 14.87 15.38 1.47
CA PHE A 402 14.30 15.18 0.14
C PHE A 402 15.39 15.11 -0.94
N THR A 403 16.41 15.95 -0.86
CA THR A 403 17.54 15.89 -1.81
C THR A 403 18.26 14.55 -1.76
N ASP A 404 18.50 13.99 -0.57
CA ASP A 404 19.12 12.68 -0.44
C ASP A 404 18.21 11.58 -1.02
N ALA A 405 16.93 11.57 -0.66
CA ALA A 405 15.96 10.62 -1.21
C ALA A 405 15.91 10.68 -2.75
N ILE A 406 15.84 11.87 -3.36
CA ILE A 406 15.84 12.03 -4.81
C ILE A 406 17.14 11.46 -5.42
N ARG A 407 18.30 11.74 -4.84
CA ARG A 407 19.59 11.28 -5.35
C ARG A 407 19.82 9.77 -5.26
N ARG A 408 19.11 9.11 -4.36
CA ARG A 408 19.15 7.65 -4.22
C ARG A 408 18.35 6.93 -5.30
N HIS A 409 17.45 7.61 -6.00
CA HIS A 409 16.76 7.02 -7.15
C HIS A 409 17.77 6.75 -8.28
N ARG A 410 17.68 5.53 -8.86
CA ARG A 410 18.52 5.04 -9.94
C ARG A 410 17.65 4.29 -10.97
N GLY A 411 18.12 3.21 -11.55
CA GLY A 411 17.35 2.34 -12.43
C GLY A 411 16.51 3.13 -13.45
N GLU A 412 15.20 2.95 -13.40
CA GLU A 412 14.21 3.63 -14.25
C GLU A 412 14.24 5.16 -14.07
N ALA A 413 14.56 5.68 -12.87
CA ALA A 413 14.60 7.11 -12.57
C ALA A 413 15.96 7.78 -12.86
N ARG A 414 16.96 7.05 -13.40
CA ARG A 414 18.34 7.54 -13.61
C ARG A 414 18.38 8.88 -14.36
N GLN A 415 17.57 9.03 -15.39
CA GLN A 415 17.58 10.25 -16.21
C GLN A 415 17.01 11.45 -15.43
N VAL A 416 15.97 11.23 -14.62
CA VAL A 416 15.37 12.25 -13.77
C VAL A 416 16.39 12.76 -12.76
N VAL A 417 17.12 11.86 -12.12
CA VAL A 417 18.17 12.22 -11.14
C VAL A 417 19.31 13.01 -11.77
N ARG A 418 19.74 12.66 -12.97
CA ARG A 418 20.75 13.46 -13.72
C ARG A 418 20.26 14.88 -13.92
N LYS A 419 19.06 15.06 -14.49
CA LYS A 419 18.44 16.38 -14.69
C LYS A 419 18.28 17.15 -13.36
N PHE A 420 17.95 16.48 -12.25
CA PHE A 420 17.87 17.11 -10.93
C PHE A 420 19.25 17.62 -10.46
N ASN A 421 20.30 16.84 -10.64
CA ASN A 421 21.65 17.24 -10.26
C ASN A 421 22.18 18.42 -11.07
N ASP A 422 21.75 18.56 -12.33
CA ASP A 422 22.11 19.67 -13.22
C ASP A 422 21.37 20.97 -12.89
N LEU A 423 20.35 20.94 -12.02
CA LEU A 423 19.62 22.13 -11.58
C LEU A 423 20.50 23.08 -10.73
N SER A 424 20.18 24.36 -10.77
CA SER A 424 20.72 25.34 -9.82
C SER A 424 20.34 24.96 -8.38
N ARG A 425 21.09 25.48 -7.40
CA ARG A 425 20.76 25.30 -5.98
C ARG A 425 19.35 25.81 -5.67
N SER A 426 18.98 26.98 -6.22
CA SER A 426 17.65 27.57 -6.00
C SER A 426 16.52 26.70 -6.56
N ASP A 427 16.73 26.06 -7.71
CA ASP A 427 15.76 25.17 -8.33
C ASP A 427 15.58 23.87 -7.54
N ARG A 428 16.67 23.28 -7.03
CA ARG A 428 16.57 22.13 -6.11
C ARG A 428 15.79 22.49 -4.85
N GLN A 429 16.08 23.66 -4.25
CA GLN A 429 15.34 24.13 -3.09
C GLN A 429 13.86 24.43 -3.40
N ALA A 430 13.54 24.82 -4.63
CA ALA A 430 12.14 24.98 -5.05
C ALA A 430 11.39 23.64 -5.08
N ILE A 431 12.02 22.57 -5.56
CA ILE A 431 11.45 21.22 -5.51
C ILE A 431 11.25 20.76 -4.06
N GLU A 432 12.22 21.00 -3.17
CA GLU A 432 12.06 20.68 -1.74
C GLU A 432 10.89 21.44 -1.09
N GLU A 433 10.72 22.71 -1.43
CA GLU A 433 9.59 23.53 -0.94
C GLU A 433 8.24 22.98 -1.41
N PHE A 434 8.18 22.58 -2.69
CA PHE A 434 7.00 21.90 -3.21
C PHE A 434 6.72 20.59 -2.46
N LEU A 435 7.72 19.72 -2.26
CA LEU A 435 7.55 18.47 -1.52
C LEU A 435 7.12 18.70 -0.07
N ARG A 436 7.61 19.76 0.58
CA ARG A 436 7.14 20.19 1.91
C ARG A 436 5.69 20.67 1.93
N SER A 437 5.12 21.01 0.80
CA SER A 437 3.70 21.38 0.71
C SER A 437 2.77 20.17 0.56
N LEU A 438 3.30 18.96 0.32
CA LEU A 438 2.54 17.70 0.20
C LEU A 438 2.42 16.98 1.58
#